data_3731b9d5d6473916c733b6e75f256232
#
_entry.id   3731b9d5d6473916c733b6e75f256232
#
_cell.length_a   1.000
_cell.length_b   1.000
_cell.length_c   1.000
_cell.angle_alpha   90.00
_cell.angle_beta   90.00
_cell.angle_gamma   90.00
#
_symmetry.space_group_name_H-M   'P 1'
#
loop_
_entity.id
_entity.type
_entity.pdbx_description
1 polymer ?
#
loop_
_entity_poly.entity_id
_entity_poly.type
_entity_poly.pdbx_seq_one_letter_code
_entity_poly.pdbx_strand_id
1 'polypeptide(L)'
;MSVVKEKIKSVIFGTTTPAGKAFDIILIVSILLSVALVMFDSIEAYNAKYGRTFYFLEWVVTIFFTIEYFLRIYCVRRPSSYIFSFFGIIDLLALIPTYLSVLFPGAEIFSVIRVLRVLRIFRVLKLVQFMGEAEMLRKAMYASKRKIFVFLFYVMTLVVILGSITVSYTHLRAHETVSD
;
A
#
# COMPACT_ATOMS: atom_id res chain seq x y z
N MET A 1 -24.80 -13.28 -19.70
CA MET A 1 -23.49 -12.64 -19.37
C MET A 1 -22.71 -12.56 -20.67
N SER A 2 -22.06 -11.46 -21.03
CA SER A 2 -21.36 -11.37 -22.31
C SER A 2 -20.12 -12.29 -22.31
N VAL A 3 -19.84 -12.96 -23.42
CA VAL A 3 -18.67 -13.85 -23.63
C VAL A 3 -17.35 -13.13 -23.26
N VAL A 4 -17.29 -11.82 -23.50
CA VAL A 4 -16.15 -10.98 -23.15
C VAL A 4 -15.94 -10.92 -21.64
N LYS A 5 -17.01 -10.78 -20.85
CA LYS A 5 -16.92 -10.74 -19.38
C LYS A 5 -16.41 -12.06 -18.79
N GLU A 6 -16.78 -13.18 -19.37
CA GLU A 6 -16.28 -14.50 -18.93
C GLU A 6 -14.81 -14.71 -19.27
N LYS A 7 -14.37 -14.29 -20.47
CA LYS A 7 -12.95 -14.31 -20.84
C LYS A 7 -12.10 -13.43 -19.92
N ILE A 8 -12.52 -12.20 -19.66
CA ILE A 8 -11.82 -11.30 -18.75
C ILE A 8 -11.77 -11.89 -17.34
N LYS A 9 -12.88 -12.46 -16.86
CA LYS A 9 -12.95 -13.11 -15.55
C LYS A 9 -12.00 -14.31 -15.46
N SER A 10 -11.86 -15.12 -16.50
CA SER A 10 -10.93 -16.26 -16.51
C SER A 10 -9.45 -15.83 -16.53
N VAL A 11 -9.14 -14.64 -17.02
CA VAL A 11 -7.78 -14.08 -16.97
C VAL A 11 -7.49 -13.46 -15.61
N ILE A 12 -8.43 -12.71 -15.03
CA ILE A 12 -8.20 -11.94 -13.79
C ILE A 12 -8.31 -12.83 -12.52
N PHE A 13 -9.18 -13.83 -12.54
CA PHE A 13 -9.43 -14.71 -11.38
C PHE A 13 -9.02 -16.19 -11.64
N GLY A 14 -8.59 -16.52 -12.86
CA GLY A 14 -8.26 -17.87 -13.26
C GLY A 14 -6.76 -18.13 -13.18
N THR A 15 -6.31 -18.79 -12.11
CA THR A 15 -4.91 -19.21 -11.92
C THR A 15 -4.52 -20.41 -12.81
N THR A 16 -5.47 -21.04 -13.51
CA THR A 16 -5.24 -22.25 -14.29
C THR A 16 -4.90 -21.98 -15.75
N THR A 17 -5.24 -20.80 -16.29
CA THR A 17 -4.98 -20.45 -17.70
C THR A 17 -3.59 -19.82 -17.86
N PRO A 18 -2.88 -20.06 -19.00
CA PRO A 18 -1.61 -19.43 -19.27
C PRO A 18 -1.68 -17.89 -19.22
N ALA A 19 -2.78 -17.32 -19.72
CA ALA A 19 -3.03 -15.88 -19.71
C ALA A 19 -3.23 -15.35 -18.28
N GLY A 20 -3.93 -16.08 -17.40
CA GLY A 20 -4.09 -15.73 -16.00
C GLY A 20 -2.75 -15.75 -15.25
N LYS A 21 -1.93 -16.79 -15.44
CA LYS A 21 -0.59 -16.86 -14.85
C LYS A 21 0.31 -15.71 -15.30
N ALA A 22 0.29 -15.37 -16.60
CA ALA A 22 1.04 -14.22 -17.11
C ALA A 22 0.57 -12.91 -16.49
N PHE A 23 -0.74 -12.71 -16.34
CA PHE A 23 -1.32 -11.54 -15.69
C PHE A 23 -0.88 -11.44 -14.22
N ASP A 24 -0.92 -12.53 -13.46
CA ASP A 24 -0.47 -12.58 -12.08
C ASP A 24 1.02 -12.25 -11.95
N ILE A 25 1.87 -12.79 -12.83
CA ILE A 25 3.31 -12.49 -12.86
C ILE A 25 3.55 -11.00 -13.15
N ILE A 26 2.85 -10.43 -14.13
CA ILE A 26 2.95 -9.01 -14.48
C ILE A 26 2.55 -8.14 -13.27
N LEU A 27 1.48 -8.50 -12.57
CA LEU A 27 1.06 -7.80 -11.37
C LEU A 27 2.11 -7.89 -10.25
N ILE A 28 2.63 -9.08 -9.96
CA ILE A 28 3.67 -9.27 -8.95
C ILE A 28 4.90 -8.42 -9.27
N VAL A 29 5.39 -8.48 -10.51
CA VAL A 29 6.53 -7.68 -10.97
C VAL A 29 6.25 -6.18 -10.84
N SER A 30 5.04 -5.73 -11.21
CA SER A 30 4.63 -4.33 -11.10
C SER A 30 4.56 -3.86 -9.64
N ILE A 31 4.11 -4.72 -8.73
CA ILE A 31 4.09 -4.42 -7.28
C ILE A 31 5.51 -4.30 -6.76
N LEU A 32 6.39 -5.25 -7.05
CA LEU A 32 7.80 -5.21 -6.62
C LEU A 32 8.53 -3.99 -7.19
N LEU A 33 8.30 -3.67 -8.46
CA LEU A 33 8.83 -2.47 -9.10
C LEU A 33 8.34 -1.21 -8.39
N SER A 34 7.05 -1.12 -8.06
CA SER A 34 6.49 0.05 -7.37
C SER A 34 7.08 0.24 -5.97
N VAL A 35 7.33 -0.85 -5.24
CA VAL A 35 7.98 -0.80 -3.92
C VAL A 35 9.43 -0.34 -4.07
N ALA A 36 10.17 -0.88 -5.04
CA ALA A 36 11.54 -0.44 -5.33
C ALA A 36 11.60 1.05 -5.68
N LEU A 37 10.68 1.55 -6.51
CA LEU A 37 10.58 2.98 -6.85
C LEU A 37 10.37 3.84 -5.59
N VAL A 38 9.49 3.45 -4.68
CA VAL A 38 9.27 4.16 -3.42
C VAL A 38 10.53 4.18 -2.55
N MET A 39 11.25 3.05 -2.48
CA MET A 39 12.51 2.97 -1.74
C MET A 39 13.58 3.90 -2.32
N PHE A 40 13.76 3.92 -3.64
CA PHE A 40 14.71 4.81 -4.31
C PHE A 40 14.30 6.28 -4.22
N ASP A 41 13.01 6.59 -4.33
CA ASP A 41 12.47 7.95 -4.19
C ASP A 41 12.69 8.52 -2.77
N SER A 42 12.78 7.65 -1.76
CA SER A 42 13.05 8.04 -0.36
C SER A 42 14.50 8.46 -0.13
N ILE A 43 15.44 8.13 -1.02
CA ILE A 43 16.85 8.50 -0.90
C ILE A 43 17.06 9.87 -1.56
N GLU A 44 17.42 10.88 -0.77
CA GLU A 44 17.57 12.28 -1.23
C GLU A 44 18.49 12.42 -2.45
N ALA A 45 19.62 11.70 -2.46
CA ALA A 45 20.58 11.74 -3.57
C ALA A 45 19.97 11.29 -4.91
N TYR A 46 19.13 10.25 -4.88
CA TYR A 46 18.45 9.75 -6.08
C TYR A 46 17.25 10.60 -6.45
N ASN A 47 16.49 11.10 -5.47
CA ASN A 47 15.36 11.98 -5.71
C ASN A 47 15.82 13.29 -6.37
N ALA A 48 16.90 13.90 -5.90
CA ALA A 48 17.45 15.12 -6.49
C ALA A 48 17.84 14.95 -7.98
N LYS A 49 18.32 13.76 -8.36
CA LYS A 49 18.78 13.48 -9.72
C LYS A 49 17.68 12.95 -10.64
N TYR A 50 16.82 12.07 -10.13
CA TYR A 50 15.86 11.30 -10.92
C TYR A 50 14.40 11.49 -10.48
N GLY A 51 14.09 12.42 -9.60
CA GLY A 51 12.75 12.61 -9.02
C GLY A 51 11.64 12.74 -10.06
N ARG A 52 11.91 13.44 -11.19
CA ARG A 52 10.95 13.55 -12.30
C ARG A 52 10.66 12.20 -12.96
N THR A 53 11.67 11.36 -13.10
CA THR A 53 11.55 10.02 -13.69
C THR A 53 10.79 9.10 -12.74
N PHE A 54 11.09 9.16 -11.43
CA PHE A 54 10.36 8.39 -10.41
C PHE A 54 8.90 8.78 -10.37
N TYR A 55 8.59 10.06 -10.40
CA TYR A 55 7.22 10.56 -10.45
C TYR A 55 6.46 10.05 -11.68
N PHE A 56 7.08 10.07 -12.86
CA PHE A 56 6.48 9.56 -14.09
C PHE A 56 6.21 8.05 -14.00
N LEU A 57 7.22 7.26 -13.58
CA LEU A 57 7.09 5.81 -13.43
C LEU A 57 6.02 5.44 -12.41
N GLU A 58 5.94 6.20 -11.32
CA GLU A 58 4.89 6.01 -10.33
C GLU A 58 3.50 6.20 -10.90
N TRP A 59 3.30 7.21 -11.74
CA TRP A 59 2.03 7.43 -12.42
C TRP A 59 1.69 6.29 -13.37
N VAL A 60 2.64 5.79 -14.13
CA VAL A 60 2.45 4.63 -15.01
C VAL A 60 1.96 3.42 -14.20
N VAL A 61 2.64 3.10 -13.12
CA VAL A 61 2.25 1.97 -12.24
C VAL A 61 0.89 2.22 -11.58
N THR A 62 0.61 3.44 -11.15
CA THR A 62 -0.69 3.78 -10.53
C THR A 62 -1.85 3.65 -11.51
N ILE A 63 -1.67 4.11 -12.76
CA ILE A 63 -2.67 3.95 -13.83
C ILE A 63 -2.89 2.46 -14.12
N PHE A 64 -1.83 1.67 -14.17
CA PHE A 64 -1.92 0.23 -14.37
C PHE A 64 -2.74 -0.44 -13.26
N PHE A 65 -2.46 -0.15 -11.99
CA PHE A 65 -3.25 -0.66 -10.86
C PHE A 65 -4.69 -0.12 -10.84
N THR A 66 -4.92 1.08 -11.31
CA THR A 66 -6.27 1.64 -11.43
C THR A 66 -7.09 0.85 -12.46
N ILE A 67 -6.51 0.57 -13.63
CA ILE A 67 -7.16 -0.25 -14.66
C ILE A 67 -7.45 -1.64 -14.11
N GLU A 68 -6.49 -2.26 -13.44
CA GLU A 68 -6.64 -3.58 -12.82
C GLU A 68 -7.79 -3.59 -11.79
N TYR A 69 -7.88 -2.59 -10.92
CA TYR A 69 -8.93 -2.45 -9.93
C TYR A 69 -10.32 -2.33 -10.59
N PHE A 70 -10.45 -1.50 -11.61
CA PHE A 70 -11.70 -1.38 -12.35
C PHE A 70 -12.09 -2.66 -13.07
N LEU A 71 -11.14 -3.37 -13.66
CA LEU A 71 -11.38 -4.66 -14.29
C LEU A 71 -11.88 -5.71 -13.29
N ARG A 72 -11.34 -5.73 -12.08
CA ARG A 72 -11.81 -6.60 -11.00
C ARG A 72 -13.24 -6.27 -10.58
N ILE A 73 -13.55 -4.99 -10.37
CA ILE A 73 -14.90 -4.53 -10.04
C ILE A 73 -15.88 -4.93 -11.16
N TYR A 74 -15.49 -4.76 -12.41
CA TYR A 74 -16.33 -5.11 -13.56
C TYR A 74 -16.64 -6.62 -13.66
N CYS A 75 -15.68 -7.46 -13.29
CA CYS A 75 -15.83 -8.91 -13.35
C CYS A 75 -16.67 -9.51 -12.23
N VAL A 76 -16.79 -8.84 -11.09
CA VAL A 76 -17.56 -9.32 -9.94
C VAL A 76 -19.06 -9.09 -10.17
N ARG A 77 -19.89 -10.02 -9.65
CA ARG A 77 -21.37 -9.90 -9.74
C ARG A 77 -21.94 -8.78 -8.88
N ARG A 78 -21.32 -8.49 -7.72
CA ARG A 78 -21.72 -7.44 -6.79
C ARG A 78 -20.54 -6.52 -6.52
N PRO A 79 -20.42 -5.38 -7.24
CA PRO A 79 -19.30 -4.45 -7.11
C PRO A 79 -19.08 -3.94 -5.68
N SER A 80 -20.16 -3.60 -4.98
CA SER A 80 -20.09 -3.13 -3.60
C SER A 80 -19.48 -4.16 -2.65
N SER A 81 -19.81 -5.44 -2.83
CA SER A 81 -19.25 -6.51 -2.01
C SER A 81 -17.75 -6.68 -2.20
N TYR A 82 -17.23 -6.39 -3.41
CA TYR A 82 -15.78 -6.42 -3.66
C TYR A 82 -15.08 -5.20 -3.07
N ILE A 83 -15.63 -4.01 -3.24
CA ILE A 83 -15.04 -2.75 -2.73
C ILE A 83 -14.86 -2.83 -1.21
N PHE A 84 -15.84 -3.38 -0.48
CA PHE A 84 -15.77 -3.56 0.97
C PHE A 84 -15.14 -4.89 1.40
N SER A 85 -14.63 -5.69 0.46
CA SER A 85 -13.87 -6.88 0.79
C SER A 85 -12.45 -6.53 1.21
N PHE A 86 -11.79 -7.44 1.94
CA PHE A 86 -10.40 -7.28 2.36
C PHE A 86 -9.47 -6.94 1.18
N PHE A 87 -9.61 -7.65 0.06
CA PHE A 87 -8.79 -7.42 -1.14
C PHE A 87 -9.14 -6.11 -1.84
N GLY A 88 -10.41 -5.76 -1.92
CA GLY A 88 -10.85 -4.49 -2.50
C GLY A 88 -10.35 -3.27 -1.72
N ILE A 89 -10.30 -3.37 -0.40
CA ILE A 89 -9.74 -2.33 0.48
C ILE A 89 -8.22 -2.21 0.27
N ILE A 90 -7.50 -3.32 0.17
CA ILE A 90 -6.06 -3.31 -0.13
C ILE A 90 -5.78 -2.65 -1.47
N ASP A 91 -6.55 -3.00 -2.51
CA ASP A 91 -6.41 -2.38 -3.83
C ASP A 91 -6.65 -0.87 -3.77
N LEU A 92 -7.67 -0.44 -3.05
CA LEU A 92 -8.00 0.97 -2.87
C LEU A 92 -6.89 1.71 -2.09
N LEU A 93 -6.41 1.14 -0.98
CA LEU A 93 -5.32 1.70 -0.18
C LEU A 93 -4.02 1.87 -0.99
N ALA A 94 -3.78 1.00 -1.96
CA ALA A 94 -2.63 1.11 -2.85
C ALA A 94 -2.73 2.30 -3.82
N LEU A 95 -3.93 2.79 -4.12
CA LEU A 95 -4.20 3.88 -5.07
C LEU A 95 -4.33 5.24 -4.38
N ILE A 96 -5.00 5.28 -3.24
CA ILE A 96 -5.34 6.51 -2.50
C ILE A 96 -4.16 7.47 -2.34
N PRO A 97 -2.96 7.05 -1.88
CA PRO A 97 -1.87 8.00 -1.60
C PRO A 97 -1.44 8.82 -2.82
N THR A 98 -1.40 8.21 -4.01
CA THR A 98 -1.00 8.92 -5.22
C THR A 98 -2.07 9.90 -5.68
N TYR A 99 -3.35 9.55 -5.63
CA TYR A 99 -4.42 10.47 -5.99
C TYR A 99 -4.57 11.61 -4.98
N LEU A 100 -4.45 11.33 -3.67
CA LEU A 100 -4.48 12.36 -2.65
C LEU A 100 -3.34 13.37 -2.80
N SER A 101 -2.14 12.91 -3.19
CA SER A 101 -0.99 13.81 -3.37
C SER A 101 -1.20 14.86 -4.47
N VAL A 102 -2.13 14.61 -5.40
CA VAL A 102 -2.50 15.56 -6.47
C VAL A 102 -3.65 16.48 -6.06
N LEU A 103 -4.59 15.96 -5.26
CA LEU A 103 -5.75 16.74 -4.81
C LEU A 103 -5.38 17.83 -3.81
N PHE A 104 -4.24 17.67 -3.11
CA PHE A 104 -3.81 18.62 -2.08
C PHE A 104 -2.42 19.22 -2.39
N PRO A 105 -2.28 20.09 -3.40
CA PRO A 105 -0.99 20.69 -3.78
C PRO A 105 -0.69 21.95 -2.96
N GLY A 106 -0.72 21.92 -1.64
CA GLY A 106 -0.52 23.11 -0.79
C GLY A 106 0.75 23.06 0.06
N ALA A 107 1.39 24.24 0.25
CA ALA A 107 2.66 24.37 0.97
C ALA A 107 2.58 24.02 2.48
N GLU A 108 1.40 24.17 3.10
CA GLU A 108 1.18 23.83 4.50
C GLU A 108 1.06 22.32 4.76
N ILE A 109 1.00 21.53 3.70
CA ILE A 109 0.74 20.09 3.74
C ILE A 109 2.01 19.26 3.44
N PHE A 110 3.20 19.85 3.48
CA PHE A 110 4.45 19.11 3.23
C PHE A 110 4.59 17.86 4.12
N SER A 111 4.16 17.93 5.37
CA SER A 111 4.17 16.76 6.27
C SER A 111 3.19 15.67 5.80
N VAL A 112 2.00 16.05 5.32
CA VAL A 112 0.99 15.12 4.82
C VAL A 112 1.49 14.46 3.52
N ILE A 113 2.08 15.22 2.60
CA ILE A 113 2.66 14.69 1.36
C ILE A 113 3.75 13.68 1.67
N ARG A 114 4.60 13.94 2.67
CA ARG A 114 5.63 13.00 3.11
C ARG A 114 5.02 11.70 3.65
N VAL A 115 3.99 11.79 4.49
CA VAL A 115 3.26 10.62 5.01
C VAL A 115 2.60 9.84 3.87
N LEU A 116 1.93 10.52 2.94
CA LEU A 116 1.31 9.88 1.77
C LEU A 116 2.34 9.15 0.91
N ARG A 117 3.56 9.69 0.78
CA ARG A 117 4.65 9.02 0.07
C ARG A 117 5.03 7.70 0.76
N VAL A 118 5.14 7.69 2.08
CA VAL A 118 5.44 6.48 2.85
C VAL A 118 4.28 5.47 2.76
N LEU A 119 3.03 5.93 2.77
CA LEU A 119 1.86 5.05 2.66
C LEU A 119 1.80 4.27 1.33
N ARG A 120 2.52 4.71 0.30
CA ARG A 120 2.62 3.98 -0.98
C ARG A 120 3.22 2.57 -0.81
N ILE A 121 3.97 2.32 0.28
CA ILE A 121 4.50 0.99 0.60
C ILE A 121 3.39 -0.04 0.82
N PHE A 122 2.18 0.38 1.18
CA PHE A 122 1.04 -0.54 1.32
C PHE A 122 0.66 -1.26 0.03
N ARG A 123 1.20 -0.84 -1.12
CA ARG A 123 1.07 -1.60 -2.38
C ARG A 123 1.63 -3.01 -2.26
N VAL A 124 2.61 -3.25 -1.37
CA VAL A 124 3.13 -4.60 -1.10
C VAL A 124 2.04 -5.55 -0.59
N LEU A 125 1.02 -5.02 0.10
CA LEU A 125 -0.10 -5.83 0.57
C LEU A 125 -0.90 -6.48 -0.56
N LYS A 126 -0.82 -5.95 -1.78
CA LYS A 126 -1.42 -6.59 -2.96
C LYS A 126 -0.85 -7.99 -3.24
N LEU A 127 0.39 -8.26 -2.79
CA LEU A 127 0.98 -9.60 -2.92
C LEU A 127 0.20 -10.67 -2.15
N VAL A 128 -0.54 -10.30 -1.11
CA VAL A 128 -1.38 -11.23 -0.34
C VAL A 128 -2.45 -11.88 -1.21
N GLN A 129 -2.86 -11.23 -2.29
CA GLN A 129 -3.87 -11.76 -3.23
C GLN A 129 -3.35 -12.97 -4.01
N PHE A 130 -2.03 -13.08 -4.18
CA PHE A 130 -1.37 -14.16 -4.92
C PHE A 130 -0.97 -15.35 -4.06
N MET A 131 -1.09 -15.23 -2.75
CA MET A 131 -0.91 -16.37 -1.86
C MET A 131 -2.13 -17.29 -1.99
N GLY A 132 -1.94 -18.47 -2.61
CA GLY A 132 -3.01 -19.46 -2.82
C GLY A 132 -3.68 -19.96 -1.53
N GLU A 133 -3.10 -19.64 -0.38
CA GLU A 133 -3.60 -19.90 0.97
C GLU A 133 -4.29 -18.67 1.60
N ALA A 134 -4.64 -17.65 0.82
CA ALA A 134 -5.25 -16.41 1.33
C ALA A 134 -6.52 -16.67 2.16
N GLU A 135 -7.27 -17.72 1.85
CA GLU A 135 -8.42 -18.11 2.65
C GLU A 135 -8.02 -18.73 3.98
N MET A 136 -6.95 -19.52 4.02
CA MET A 136 -6.39 -20.07 5.25
C MET A 136 -5.78 -18.96 6.11
N LEU A 137 -5.04 -18.04 5.49
CA LEU A 137 -4.50 -16.86 6.16
C LEU A 137 -5.61 -15.97 6.73
N ARG A 138 -6.68 -15.73 5.96
CA ARG A 138 -7.86 -14.98 6.42
C ARG A 138 -8.51 -15.65 7.62
N LYS A 139 -8.71 -16.97 7.58
CA LYS A 139 -9.25 -17.74 8.71
C LYS A 139 -8.34 -17.67 9.93
N ALA A 140 -7.03 -17.81 9.74
CA ALA A 140 -6.04 -17.71 10.81
C ALA A 140 -5.99 -16.30 11.41
N MET A 141 -6.02 -15.25 10.61
CA MET A 141 -6.08 -13.86 11.06
C MET A 141 -7.36 -13.57 11.83
N TYR A 142 -8.50 -14.05 11.33
CA TYR A 142 -9.78 -13.87 12.00
C TYR A 142 -9.83 -14.61 13.35
N ALA A 143 -9.32 -15.82 13.41
CA ALA A 143 -9.18 -16.58 14.64
C ALA A 143 -8.21 -15.90 15.64
N SER A 144 -7.18 -15.22 15.13
CA SER A 144 -6.14 -14.58 15.93
C SER A 144 -6.37 -13.08 16.16
N LYS A 145 -7.45 -12.49 15.64
CA LYS A 145 -7.71 -11.04 15.68
C LYS A 145 -7.55 -10.42 17.06
N ARG A 146 -8.04 -11.10 18.10
CA ARG A 146 -7.94 -10.64 19.49
C ARG A 146 -6.49 -10.59 19.97
N LYS A 147 -5.69 -11.61 19.62
CA LYS A 147 -4.25 -11.66 19.97
C LYS A 147 -3.48 -10.58 19.24
N ILE A 148 -3.77 -10.38 17.95
CA ILE A 148 -3.16 -9.34 17.13
C ILE A 148 -3.50 -7.95 17.69
N PHE A 149 -4.75 -7.70 18.05
CA PHE A 149 -5.17 -6.42 18.62
C PHE A 149 -4.47 -6.13 19.95
N VAL A 150 -4.41 -7.12 20.86
CA VAL A 150 -3.70 -6.98 22.15
C VAL A 150 -2.22 -6.73 21.93
N PHE A 151 -1.58 -7.45 20.98
CA PHE A 151 -0.19 -7.24 20.65
C PHE A 151 0.07 -5.84 20.09
N LEU A 152 -0.75 -5.38 19.14
CA LEU A 152 -0.64 -4.03 18.58
C LEU A 152 -0.85 -2.94 19.64
N PHE A 153 -1.83 -3.13 20.53
CA PHE A 153 -2.06 -2.22 21.63
C PHE A 153 -0.84 -2.14 22.56
N TYR A 154 -0.26 -3.30 22.90
CA TYR A 154 0.95 -3.36 23.71
C TYR A 154 2.14 -2.65 23.02
N VAL A 155 2.38 -2.92 21.73
CA VAL A 155 3.45 -2.27 20.96
C VAL A 155 3.23 -0.76 20.88
N MET A 156 2.01 -0.31 20.60
CA MET A 156 1.68 1.12 20.56
C MET A 156 1.92 1.81 21.90
N THR A 157 1.51 1.17 22.99
CA THR A 157 1.75 1.69 24.35
C THR A 157 3.25 1.80 24.61
N LEU A 158 4.03 0.79 24.24
CA LEU A 158 5.47 0.77 24.42
C LEU A 158 6.15 1.86 23.60
N VAL A 159 5.74 2.06 22.35
CA VAL A 159 6.25 3.12 21.46
C VAL A 159 5.96 4.51 22.05
N VAL A 160 4.74 4.73 22.55
CA VAL A 160 4.36 6.01 23.19
C VAL A 160 5.21 6.27 24.45
N ILE A 161 5.38 5.26 25.31
CA ILE A 161 6.20 5.39 26.54
C ILE A 161 7.65 5.70 26.18
N LEU A 162 8.27 4.92 25.30
CA LEU A 162 9.65 5.13 24.88
C LEU A 162 9.83 6.47 24.18
N GLY A 163 8.90 6.85 23.31
CA GLY A 163 8.91 8.16 22.64
C GLY A 163 8.82 9.31 23.63
N SER A 164 7.95 9.22 24.64
CA SER A 164 7.81 10.23 25.69
C SER A 164 9.08 10.36 26.53
N ILE A 165 9.71 9.23 26.90
CA ILE A 165 10.97 9.23 27.65
C ILE A 165 12.08 9.88 26.83
N THR A 166 12.19 9.54 25.53
CA THR A 166 13.22 10.10 24.65
C THR A 166 13.04 11.60 24.50
N VAL A 167 11.81 12.08 24.28
CA VAL A 167 11.52 13.52 24.18
C VAL A 167 11.84 14.24 25.49
N SER A 168 11.45 13.69 26.64
CA SER A 168 11.76 14.26 27.96
C SER A 168 13.26 14.36 28.20
N TYR A 169 14.02 13.33 27.83
CA TYR A 169 15.47 13.29 28.00
C TYR A 169 16.19 14.30 27.11
N THR A 170 15.76 14.45 25.86
CA THR A 170 16.34 15.44 24.94
C THR A 170 16.02 16.85 25.35
N HIS A 171 14.83 17.11 25.91
CA HIS A 171 14.43 18.40 26.40
C HIS A 171 15.22 18.82 27.66
N LEU A 172 15.45 17.91 28.59
CA LEU A 172 16.27 18.16 29.79
C LEU A 172 17.72 18.48 29.41
N ARG A 173 18.31 17.71 28.48
CA ARG A 173 19.68 17.96 28.02
C ARG A 173 19.86 19.29 27.29
N ALA A 174 18.84 19.72 26.53
CA ALA A 174 18.88 21.05 25.89
C ALA A 174 18.86 22.19 26.89
N HIS A 175 18.23 22.02 28.05
CA HIS A 175 18.23 23.02 29.13
C HIS A 175 19.57 23.12 29.85
N GLU A 176 20.27 22.00 30.02
CA GLU A 176 21.60 22.02 30.69
C GLU A 176 22.68 22.72 29.84
N THR A 177 22.61 22.58 28.50
CA THR A 177 23.60 23.20 27.59
C THR A 177 23.39 24.70 27.36
N VAL A 178 22.30 25.30 27.86
CA VAL A 178 22.02 26.76 27.75
C VAL A 178 22.39 27.49 29.03
N SER A 179 22.68 26.77 30.12
CA SER A 179 23.02 27.33 31.43
C SER A 179 24.54 27.43 31.73
N ASP A 180 25.38 26.88 30.83
CA ASP A 180 26.85 27.03 30.85
C ASP A 180 27.28 28.04 29.78
#